data_d0d77e3a35dca5afe4a941ba0e7bf478
#
_entry.id   d0d77e3a35dca5afe4a941ba0e7bf478
#
_cell.length_a   1.000
_cell.length_b   1.000
_cell.length_c   1.000
_cell.angle_alpha   90.00
_cell.angle_beta   90.00
_cell.angle_gamma   90.00
#
_symmetry.space_group_name_H-M   'P 1'
#
loop_
_entity.id
_entity.type
_entity.pdbx_description
1 polymer ?
#
loop_
_entity_poly.entity_id
_entity_poly.type
_entity_poly.pdbx_seq_one_letter_code
_entity_poly.pdbx_strand_id
1 'polypeptide(L)'
;MDFELTDDQLELQRIARDVLDSEVPASLARDIAEGSGSADELWATLTSLDWPALCLPEPVGGLGHGWVELAVLLEEMGRHVAPGPFAATVAQFAPAVRHAGTPDQQERFLAPVAAAGATGTLAVDEGAGTWDLDQIGASATRDGDSLVLSGTKCFVVDGATAEEIAVVVRMDGGLQVVVVPGEAVVARELDPIDATTRHATIDLEDVRVDADRLLAASDSDDAVVRAVQEATVGVAASTLGACQRILELNLDHAREREQFGVPIGSFQ
;
A
#
# COMPACT_ATOMS: atom_id res chain seq x y z
N MET A 1 20.22 15.15 15.31
CA MET A 1 19.53 14.09 14.54
C MET A 1 20.24 14.05 13.21
N ASP A 2 20.79 12.93 12.83
CA ASP A 2 21.39 12.73 11.52
C ASP A 2 20.26 12.37 10.56
N PHE A 3 20.18 13.04 9.40
CA PHE A 3 19.18 12.79 8.38
C PHE A 3 19.77 12.09 7.15
N GLU A 4 21.06 11.79 7.18
CA GLU A 4 21.72 11.05 6.11
C GLU A 4 21.36 9.56 6.20
N LEU A 5 21.19 8.92 5.08
CA LEU A 5 21.06 7.46 5.02
C LEU A 5 22.38 6.80 5.42
N THR A 6 22.28 5.67 6.11
CA THR A 6 23.46 4.84 6.41
C THR A 6 23.99 4.16 5.14
N ASP A 7 25.22 3.65 5.20
CA ASP A 7 25.81 2.91 4.07
C ASP A 7 24.94 1.71 3.65
N ASP A 8 24.33 1.00 4.61
CA ASP A 8 23.43 -0.13 4.33
C ASP A 8 22.12 0.33 3.65
N GLN A 9 21.56 1.48 4.06
CA GLN A 9 20.37 2.05 3.44
C GLN A 9 20.65 2.59 2.03
N LEU A 10 21.83 3.17 1.80
CA LEU A 10 22.28 3.58 0.47
C LEU A 10 22.48 2.36 -0.45
N GLU A 11 23.03 1.27 0.08
CA GLU A 11 23.17 0.02 -0.68
C GLU A 11 21.79 -0.60 -1.00
N LEU A 12 20.86 -0.59 -0.05
CA LEU A 12 19.47 -1.00 -0.29
C LEU A 12 18.84 -0.17 -1.41
N GLN A 13 19.01 1.16 -1.38
CA GLN A 13 18.51 2.05 -2.42
C GLN A 13 19.09 1.70 -3.79
N ARG A 14 20.39 1.45 -3.86
CA ARG A 14 21.07 1.08 -5.11
C ARG A 14 20.54 -0.24 -5.65
N ILE A 15 20.42 -1.27 -4.81
CA ILE A 15 19.88 -2.58 -5.20
C ILE A 15 18.43 -2.43 -5.66
N ALA A 16 17.61 -1.68 -4.93
CA ALA A 16 16.22 -1.45 -5.29
C ALA A 16 16.09 -0.80 -6.67
N ARG A 17 16.92 0.21 -6.94
CA ARG A 17 16.98 0.88 -8.23
C ARG A 17 17.39 -0.06 -9.36
N ASP A 18 18.46 -0.84 -9.18
CA ASP A 18 18.96 -1.78 -10.19
C ASP A 18 17.89 -2.84 -10.53
N VAL A 19 17.18 -3.36 -9.53
CA VAL A 19 16.06 -4.31 -9.74
C VAL A 19 14.91 -3.63 -10.50
N LEU A 20 14.48 -2.46 -10.06
CA LEU A 20 13.33 -1.78 -10.68
C LEU A 20 13.66 -1.24 -12.09
N ASP A 21 14.90 -0.82 -12.36
CA ASP A 21 15.34 -0.46 -13.72
C ASP A 21 15.23 -1.67 -14.68
N SER A 22 15.46 -2.90 -14.18
CA SER A 22 15.31 -4.13 -14.95
C SER A 22 13.86 -4.58 -15.11
N GLU A 23 13.11 -4.59 -14.00
CA GLU A 23 11.78 -5.22 -13.93
C GLU A 23 10.63 -4.28 -14.32
N VAL A 24 10.86 -2.96 -14.26
CA VAL A 24 9.83 -1.93 -14.54
C VAL A 24 10.26 -1.03 -15.72
N PRO A 25 10.37 -1.59 -16.94
CA PRO A 25 10.60 -0.76 -18.11
C PRO A 25 9.41 0.19 -18.34
N ALA A 26 9.66 1.35 -18.94
CA ALA A 26 8.62 2.35 -19.21
C ALA A 26 7.43 1.82 -20.04
N SER A 27 7.62 0.72 -20.78
CA SER A 27 6.53 0.01 -21.49
C SER A 27 5.55 -0.64 -20.52
N LEU A 28 6.00 -1.19 -19.39
CA LEU A 28 5.14 -1.89 -18.44
C LEU A 28 4.00 -0.99 -17.93
N ALA A 29 4.34 0.22 -17.48
CA ALA A 29 3.34 1.19 -17.03
C ALA A 29 2.33 1.53 -18.15
N ARG A 30 2.79 1.66 -19.40
CA ARG A 30 1.93 1.90 -20.55
C ARG A 30 1.03 0.70 -20.85
N ASP A 31 1.60 -0.50 -20.87
CA ASP A 31 0.87 -1.74 -21.17
C ASP A 31 -0.23 -1.99 -20.13
N ILE A 32 0.03 -1.68 -18.85
CA ILE A 32 -0.97 -1.74 -17.78
C ILE A 32 -2.06 -0.68 -17.99
N ALA A 33 -1.68 0.57 -18.29
CA ALA A 33 -2.64 1.64 -18.54
C ALA A 33 -3.53 1.36 -19.76
N GLU A 34 -3.03 0.61 -20.76
CA GLU A 34 -3.76 0.18 -21.94
C GLU A 34 -4.53 -1.15 -21.70
N GLY A 35 -4.43 -1.75 -20.52
CA GLY A 35 -5.12 -2.99 -20.16
C GLY A 35 -4.52 -4.26 -20.78
N SER A 36 -3.29 -4.19 -21.29
CA SER A 36 -2.57 -5.30 -21.93
C SER A 36 -1.44 -5.87 -21.05
N GLY A 37 -1.09 -5.19 -19.95
CA GLY A 37 -0.02 -5.59 -19.02
C GLY A 37 -0.54 -6.12 -17.69
N SER A 38 0.36 -6.81 -16.95
CA SER A 38 0.14 -7.27 -15.58
C SER A 38 1.35 -6.94 -14.70
N ALA A 39 1.12 -6.77 -13.40
CA ALA A 39 2.18 -6.62 -12.40
C ALA A 39 2.60 -7.96 -11.75
N ASP A 40 2.08 -9.09 -12.21
CA ASP A 40 2.26 -10.39 -11.54
C ASP A 40 3.72 -10.85 -11.54
N GLU A 41 4.46 -10.64 -12.64
CA GLU A 41 5.88 -10.98 -12.72
C GLU A 41 6.71 -10.10 -11.78
N LEU A 42 6.42 -8.80 -11.75
CA LEU A 42 7.06 -7.89 -10.79
C LEU A 42 6.79 -8.33 -9.36
N TRP A 43 5.53 -8.62 -9.01
CA TRP A 43 5.18 -9.09 -7.68
C TRP A 43 5.92 -10.38 -7.29
N ALA A 44 6.01 -11.33 -8.21
CA ALA A 44 6.77 -12.56 -7.99
C ALA A 44 8.27 -12.29 -7.76
N THR A 45 8.87 -11.35 -8.51
CA THR A 45 10.26 -10.93 -8.32
C THR A 45 10.46 -10.30 -6.94
N LEU A 46 9.62 -9.33 -6.56
CA LEU A 46 9.71 -8.66 -5.26
C LEU A 46 9.55 -9.65 -4.09
N THR A 47 8.64 -10.61 -4.24
CA THR A 47 8.43 -11.68 -3.25
C THR A 47 9.66 -12.61 -3.15
N SER A 48 10.28 -12.95 -4.28
CA SER A 48 11.49 -13.78 -4.29
C SER A 48 12.72 -13.11 -3.65
N LEU A 49 12.69 -11.77 -3.53
CA LEU A 49 13.70 -10.95 -2.87
C LEU A 49 13.34 -10.60 -1.42
N ASP A 50 12.30 -11.21 -0.87
CA ASP A 50 11.80 -10.97 0.49
C ASP A 50 11.40 -9.51 0.78
N TRP A 51 11.14 -8.68 -0.25
CA TRP A 51 10.78 -7.29 -0.03
C TRP A 51 9.48 -7.11 0.76
N PRO A 52 8.42 -7.90 0.55
CA PRO A 52 7.22 -7.81 1.38
C PRO A 52 7.48 -8.12 2.86
N ALA A 53 8.50 -8.93 3.15
CA ALA A 53 8.88 -9.31 4.50
C ALA A 53 9.80 -8.28 5.20
N LEU A 54 10.36 -7.31 4.46
CA LEU A 54 11.44 -6.45 4.94
C LEU A 54 11.13 -5.80 6.30
N CYS A 55 9.97 -5.19 6.46
CA CYS A 55 9.57 -4.45 7.66
C CYS A 55 8.54 -5.19 8.53
N LEU A 56 8.26 -6.45 8.22
CA LEU A 56 7.43 -7.28 9.08
C LEU A 56 8.22 -7.77 10.30
N PRO A 57 7.55 -7.99 11.45
CA PRO A 57 8.22 -8.50 12.65
C PRO A 57 8.82 -9.91 12.43
N GLU A 58 9.99 -10.17 13.02
CA GLU A 58 10.64 -11.49 12.94
C GLU A 58 9.74 -12.67 13.38
N PRO A 59 8.90 -12.56 14.43
CA PRO A 59 8.01 -13.65 14.83
C PRO A 59 7.03 -14.11 13.75
N VAL A 60 6.70 -13.26 12.78
CA VAL A 60 5.82 -13.62 11.66
C VAL A 60 6.60 -13.97 10.38
N GLY A 61 7.91 -14.16 10.48
CA GLY A 61 8.78 -14.47 9.35
C GLY A 61 9.31 -13.25 8.61
N GLY A 62 9.15 -12.06 9.17
CA GLY A 62 9.72 -10.82 8.62
C GLY A 62 11.20 -10.65 8.93
N LEU A 63 11.83 -9.67 8.29
CA LEU A 63 13.24 -9.35 8.47
C LEU A 63 13.48 -8.28 9.57
N GLY A 64 12.43 -7.70 10.12
CA GLY A 64 12.50 -6.78 11.27
C GLY A 64 13.14 -5.42 11.00
N HIS A 65 13.30 -5.02 9.73
CA HIS A 65 13.80 -3.69 9.38
C HIS A 65 12.81 -2.58 9.74
N GLY A 66 13.28 -1.33 9.71
CA GLY A 66 12.48 -0.18 10.10
C GLY A 66 11.75 0.51 8.95
N TRP A 67 11.03 1.58 9.32
CA TRP A 67 10.30 2.39 8.34
C TRP A 67 11.23 3.16 7.38
N VAL A 68 12.49 3.42 7.75
CA VAL A 68 13.42 4.11 6.85
C VAL A 68 13.74 3.22 5.65
N GLU A 69 14.00 1.93 5.89
CA GLU A 69 14.27 0.95 4.83
C GLU A 69 13.02 0.77 3.93
N LEU A 70 11.82 0.73 4.51
CA LEU A 70 10.59 0.68 3.72
C LEU A 70 10.40 1.96 2.89
N ALA A 71 10.67 3.13 3.47
CA ALA A 71 10.57 4.40 2.75
C ALA A 71 11.54 4.46 1.56
N VAL A 72 12.75 3.92 1.71
CA VAL A 72 13.73 3.80 0.61
C VAL A 72 13.17 2.94 -0.53
N LEU A 73 12.56 1.79 -0.22
CA LEU A 73 11.94 0.95 -1.26
C LEU A 73 10.76 1.66 -1.92
N LEU A 74 9.88 2.28 -1.14
CA LEU A 74 8.70 2.98 -1.66
C LEU A 74 9.08 4.20 -2.51
N GLU A 75 10.17 4.90 -2.16
CA GLU A 75 10.71 5.99 -2.99
C GLU A 75 11.17 5.48 -4.34
N GLU A 76 11.92 4.37 -4.38
CA GLU A 76 12.36 3.77 -5.63
C GLU A 76 11.18 3.18 -6.44
N MET A 77 10.18 2.58 -5.79
CA MET A 77 8.94 2.16 -6.45
C MET A 77 8.21 3.33 -7.12
N GLY A 78 8.08 4.44 -6.41
CA GLY A 78 7.47 5.67 -6.95
C GLY A 78 8.25 6.26 -8.10
N ARG A 79 9.59 6.26 -8.02
CA ARG A 79 10.51 6.71 -9.07
C ARG A 79 10.26 5.97 -10.39
N HIS A 80 9.95 4.68 -10.34
CA HIS A 80 9.73 3.81 -11.50
C HIS A 80 8.25 3.70 -11.89
N VAL A 81 7.33 4.32 -11.14
CA VAL A 81 5.88 4.12 -11.30
C VAL A 81 5.55 2.63 -11.26
N ALA A 82 6.18 1.93 -10.30
CA ALA A 82 6.08 0.48 -10.20
C ALA A 82 4.65 0.05 -9.82
N PRO A 83 3.99 -0.74 -10.64
CA PRO A 83 2.62 -1.19 -10.41
C PRO A 83 2.55 -2.36 -9.42
N GLY A 84 1.35 -2.70 -8.99
CA GLY A 84 1.08 -3.90 -8.21
C GLY A 84 0.89 -3.66 -6.73
N PRO A 85 0.68 -4.74 -5.95
CA PRO A 85 0.10 -4.66 -4.61
C PRO A 85 1.11 -4.33 -3.51
N PHE A 86 2.38 -4.04 -3.83
CA PHE A 86 3.44 -3.85 -2.83
C PHE A 86 3.07 -2.78 -1.81
N ALA A 87 2.79 -1.55 -2.26
CA ALA A 87 2.52 -0.43 -1.36
C ALA A 87 1.25 -0.65 -0.52
N ALA A 88 0.18 -1.17 -1.11
CA ALA A 88 -1.05 -1.49 -0.40
C ALA A 88 -0.81 -2.55 0.69
N THR A 89 -0.02 -3.58 0.37
CA THR A 89 0.24 -4.70 1.28
C THR A 89 1.16 -4.29 2.44
N VAL A 90 2.32 -3.67 2.14
CA VAL A 90 3.35 -3.44 3.17
C VAL A 90 3.19 -2.13 3.92
N ALA A 91 2.61 -1.08 3.27
CA ALA A 91 2.48 0.24 3.88
C ALA A 91 1.05 0.58 4.35
N GLN A 92 0.05 -0.23 4.00
CA GLN A 92 -1.33 -0.01 4.42
C GLN A 92 -1.88 -1.19 5.23
N PHE A 93 -1.94 -2.40 4.65
CA PHE A 93 -2.46 -3.58 5.34
C PHE A 93 -1.59 -4.01 6.53
N ALA A 94 -0.30 -4.18 6.31
CA ALA A 94 0.60 -4.67 7.36
C ALA A 94 0.63 -3.76 8.61
N PRO A 95 0.70 -2.42 8.51
CA PRO A 95 0.55 -1.55 9.67
C PRO A 95 -0.78 -1.71 10.40
N ALA A 96 -1.90 -1.86 9.68
CA ALA A 96 -3.21 -2.05 10.30
C ALA A 96 -3.24 -3.33 11.15
N VAL A 97 -2.74 -4.44 10.60
CA VAL A 97 -2.66 -5.71 11.35
C VAL A 97 -1.66 -5.62 12.50
N ARG A 98 -0.50 -4.99 12.28
CA ARG A 98 0.55 -4.88 13.30
C ARG A 98 0.11 -4.06 14.51
N HIS A 99 -0.62 -2.96 14.30
CA HIS A 99 -1.06 -2.11 15.40
C HIS A 99 -2.35 -2.60 16.06
N ALA A 100 -3.30 -3.12 15.29
CA ALA A 100 -4.60 -3.52 15.80
C ALA A 100 -4.71 -5.01 16.15
N GLY A 101 -3.80 -5.86 15.67
CA GLY A 101 -3.85 -7.31 15.88
C GLY A 101 -3.10 -7.78 17.12
N THR A 102 -3.61 -8.82 17.75
CA THR A 102 -2.86 -9.62 18.73
C THR A 102 -1.71 -10.37 18.06
N PRO A 103 -0.71 -10.90 18.81
CA PRO A 103 0.36 -11.70 18.23
C PRO A 103 -0.14 -12.86 17.35
N ASP A 104 -1.17 -13.59 17.77
CA ASP A 104 -1.76 -14.67 17.00
C ASP A 104 -2.43 -14.16 15.70
N GLN A 105 -3.07 -12.99 15.75
CA GLN A 105 -3.64 -12.36 14.56
C GLN A 105 -2.57 -11.82 13.63
N GLN A 106 -1.48 -11.25 14.16
CA GLN A 106 -0.33 -10.86 13.36
C GLN A 106 0.28 -12.08 12.66
N GLU A 107 0.48 -13.20 13.36
CA GLU A 107 0.95 -14.44 12.74
C GLU A 107 -0.01 -14.90 11.64
N ARG A 108 -1.32 -14.93 11.92
CA ARG A 108 -2.34 -15.36 10.96
C ARG A 108 -2.34 -14.56 9.66
N PHE A 109 -2.24 -13.22 9.75
CA PHE A 109 -2.43 -12.33 8.61
C PHE A 109 -1.13 -11.83 7.98
N LEU A 110 -0.02 -11.75 8.73
CA LEU A 110 1.25 -11.25 8.21
C LEU A 110 2.22 -12.36 7.80
N ALA A 111 2.16 -13.56 8.42
CA ALA A 111 3.04 -14.64 8.00
C ALA A 111 2.81 -15.07 6.54
N PRO A 112 1.56 -15.12 6.00
CA PRO A 112 1.35 -15.36 4.58
C PRO A 112 1.96 -14.29 3.67
N VAL A 113 1.95 -13.03 4.10
CA VAL A 113 2.61 -11.93 3.36
C VAL A 113 4.12 -12.15 3.30
N ALA A 114 4.74 -12.49 4.44
CA ALA A 114 6.18 -12.74 4.52
C ALA A 114 6.63 -13.97 3.71
N ALA A 115 5.87 -15.08 3.80
CA ALA A 115 6.30 -16.36 3.25
C ALA A 115 5.89 -16.60 1.80
N ALA A 116 4.72 -16.11 1.38
CA ALA A 116 4.12 -16.48 0.09
C ALA A 116 3.69 -15.28 -0.76
N GLY A 117 3.90 -14.07 -0.28
CA GLY A 117 3.49 -12.86 -0.98
C GLY A 117 1.97 -12.68 -1.05
N ALA A 118 1.23 -13.15 -0.03
CA ALA A 118 -0.19 -12.86 0.09
C ALA A 118 -0.42 -11.34 0.10
N THR A 119 -1.50 -10.88 -0.51
CA THR A 119 -1.76 -9.46 -0.71
C THR A 119 -2.82 -8.93 0.26
N GLY A 120 -2.65 -7.70 0.68
CA GLY A 120 -3.62 -7.03 1.52
C GLY A 120 -3.74 -5.53 1.24
N THR A 121 -4.84 -4.94 1.69
CA THR A 121 -5.07 -3.50 1.57
C THR A 121 -5.82 -2.95 2.78
N LEU A 122 -5.86 -1.62 2.90
CA LEU A 122 -6.56 -0.89 3.95
C LEU A 122 -7.73 -0.08 3.37
N ALA A 123 -8.92 -0.28 3.90
CA ALA A 123 -10.14 0.40 3.48
C ALA A 123 -10.60 1.40 4.56
N VAL A 124 -10.42 2.70 4.27
CA VAL A 124 -10.73 3.81 5.19
C VAL A 124 -11.81 4.72 4.61
N ASP A 125 -11.55 5.35 3.44
CA ASP A 125 -12.40 6.37 2.83
C ASP A 125 -13.82 5.87 2.51
N GLU A 126 -14.81 6.73 2.67
CA GLU A 126 -16.23 6.45 2.40
C GLU A 126 -16.84 7.38 1.34
N GLY A 127 -15.99 7.90 0.44
CA GLY A 127 -16.40 8.70 -0.72
C GLY A 127 -16.18 10.21 -0.56
N ALA A 128 -15.67 10.66 0.61
CA ALA A 128 -15.31 12.06 0.82
C ALA A 128 -13.93 12.43 0.25
N GLY A 129 -13.14 11.44 -0.19
CA GLY A 129 -11.76 11.64 -0.64
C GLY A 129 -10.83 12.04 0.50
N THR A 130 -11.10 11.57 1.70
CA THR A 130 -10.33 11.87 2.91
C THR A 130 -10.23 10.66 3.83
N TRP A 131 -9.11 10.58 4.55
CA TRP A 131 -8.93 9.62 5.63
C TRP A 131 -9.23 10.24 7.01
N ASP A 132 -10.24 11.10 7.07
CA ASP A 132 -10.74 11.67 8.29
C ASP A 132 -11.55 10.60 9.07
N LEU A 133 -10.93 10.12 10.14
CA LEU A 133 -11.49 9.02 10.94
C LEU A 133 -12.78 9.39 11.69
N ASP A 134 -13.04 10.69 11.87
CA ASP A 134 -14.30 11.15 12.48
C ASP A 134 -15.50 10.93 11.54
N GLN A 135 -15.25 10.81 10.23
CA GLN A 135 -16.28 10.61 9.21
C GLN A 135 -16.61 9.14 8.94
N ILE A 136 -15.95 8.19 9.61
CA ILE A 136 -16.23 6.77 9.43
C ILE A 136 -17.65 6.45 9.90
N GLY A 137 -18.49 6.01 8.96
CA GLY A 137 -19.88 5.60 9.17
C GLY A 137 -20.11 4.09 8.96
N ALA A 138 -19.22 3.41 8.22
CA ALA A 138 -19.26 1.96 8.11
C ALA A 138 -19.19 1.32 9.49
N SER A 139 -19.99 0.28 9.72
CA SER A 139 -20.16 -0.32 11.02
C SER A 139 -20.00 -1.83 10.99
N ALA A 140 -19.67 -2.41 12.15
CA ALA A 140 -19.75 -3.84 12.40
C ALA A 140 -20.59 -4.12 13.64
N THR A 141 -21.37 -5.18 13.59
CA THR A 141 -22.18 -5.67 14.74
C THR A 141 -21.90 -7.14 14.95
N ARG A 142 -21.91 -7.57 16.21
CA ARG A 142 -21.73 -8.98 16.56
C ARG A 142 -23.05 -9.74 16.42
N ASP A 143 -22.99 -10.87 15.75
CA ASP A 143 -24.11 -11.82 15.60
C ASP A 143 -23.60 -13.24 15.90
N GLY A 144 -23.66 -13.62 17.18
CA GLY A 144 -23.08 -14.87 17.67
C GLY A 144 -21.55 -14.91 17.49
N ASP A 145 -21.08 -15.92 16.76
CA ASP A 145 -19.65 -16.10 16.44
C ASP A 145 -19.23 -15.38 15.15
N SER A 146 -20.10 -14.54 14.60
CA SER A 146 -19.84 -13.77 13.39
C SER A 146 -19.90 -12.26 13.66
N LEU A 147 -19.31 -11.50 12.73
CA LEU A 147 -19.52 -10.06 12.58
C LEU A 147 -20.32 -9.82 11.30
N VAL A 148 -21.22 -8.88 11.36
CA VAL A 148 -21.95 -8.36 10.20
C VAL A 148 -21.49 -6.92 9.97
N LEU A 149 -20.91 -6.67 8.80
CA LEU A 149 -20.45 -5.35 8.40
C LEU A 149 -21.53 -4.69 7.52
N SER A 150 -21.60 -3.36 7.58
CA SER A 150 -22.45 -2.55 6.72
C SER A 150 -21.77 -1.22 6.41
N GLY A 151 -21.94 -0.76 5.16
CA GLY A 151 -21.37 0.48 4.65
C GLY A 151 -20.71 0.31 3.31
N THR A 152 -20.00 1.36 2.88
CA THR A 152 -19.28 1.34 1.60
C THR A 152 -17.90 1.99 1.82
N LYS A 153 -16.85 1.39 1.28
CA LYS A 153 -15.51 1.96 1.24
C LYS A 153 -15.15 2.35 -0.18
N CYS A 154 -14.55 3.52 -0.34
CA CYS A 154 -14.21 4.09 -1.64
C CYS A 154 -12.70 4.26 -1.78
N PHE A 155 -12.23 4.33 -3.03
CA PHE A 155 -10.82 4.57 -3.35
C PHE A 155 -9.84 3.59 -2.69
N VAL A 156 -10.30 2.34 -2.46
CA VAL A 156 -9.47 1.30 -1.85
C VAL A 156 -8.45 0.82 -2.88
N VAL A 157 -7.18 1.04 -2.60
CA VAL A 157 -6.07 0.61 -3.47
C VAL A 157 -6.05 -0.91 -3.53
N ASP A 158 -5.99 -1.48 -4.73
CA ASP A 158 -6.05 -2.92 -4.99
C ASP A 158 -7.27 -3.65 -4.38
N GLY A 159 -8.32 -2.90 -4.01
CA GLY A 159 -9.48 -3.42 -3.31
C GLY A 159 -10.27 -4.50 -4.05
N ALA A 160 -10.11 -4.61 -5.37
CA ALA A 160 -10.75 -5.65 -6.17
C ALA A 160 -9.90 -6.92 -6.30
N THR A 161 -8.63 -6.87 -5.93
CA THR A 161 -7.66 -7.95 -6.15
C THR A 161 -6.94 -8.42 -4.89
N ALA A 162 -6.96 -7.63 -3.81
CA ALA A 162 -6.35 -8.01 -2.53
C ALA A 162 -7.03 -9.25 -1.94
N GLU A 163 -6.21 -10.18 -1.41
CA GLU A 163 -6.71 -11.39 -0.74
C GLU A 163 -7.35 -11.05 0.60
N GLU A 164 -6.80 -10.07 1.32
CA GLU A 164 -7.30 -9.62 2.62
C GLU A 164 -7.47 -8.10 2.65
N ILE A 165 -8.56 -7.63 3.23
CA ILE A 165 -8.89 -6.21 3.34
C ILE A 165 -9.04 -5.83 4.81
N ALA A 166 -8.16 -4.98 5.32
CA ALA A 166 -8.30 -4.38 6.64
C ALA A 166 -9.33 -3.24 6.56
N VAL A 167 -10.53 -3.48 7.05
CA VAL A 167 -11.65 -2.52 6.97
C VAL A 167 -11.77 -1.77 8.28
N VAL A 168 -11.65 -0.44 8.23
CA VAL A 168 -11.91 0.42 9.39
C VAL A 168 -13.42 0.63 9.54
N VAL A 169 -13.96 0.29 10.69
CA VAL A 169 -15.39 0.38 11.01
C VAL A 169 -15.62 1.00 12.38
N ARG A 170 -16.85 1.43 12.66
CA ARG A 170 -17.31 1.74 14.01
C ARG A 170 -17.98 0.53 14.64
N MET A 171 -17.59 0.21 15.86
CA MET A 171 -18.20 -0.83 16.66
C MET A 171 -18.10 -0.45 18.15
N ASP A 172 -19.17 -0.61 18.91
CA ASP A 172 -19.24 -0.31 20.36
C ASP A 172 -18.79 1.11 20.75
N GLY A 173 -18.95 2.06 19.82
CA GLY A 173 -18.64 3.49 20.03
C GLY A 173 -17.21 3.90 19.69
N GLY A 174 -16.32 2.97 19.33
CA GLY A 174 -14.93 3.21 18.91
C GLY A 174 -14.65 2.81 17.47
N LEU A 175 -13.45 3.10 16.99
CA LEU A 175 -12.92 2.59 15.74
C LEU A 175 -12.36 1.18 15.94
N GLN A 176 -12.58 0.34 14.97
CA GLN A 176 -12.08 -1.03 14.95
C GLN A 176 -11.57 -1.38 13.55
N VAL A 177 -10.74 -2.40 13.47
CA VAL A 177 -10.31 -2.98 12.20
C VAL A 177 -10.82 -4.41 12.11
N VAL A 178 -11.54 -4.72 11.04
CA VAL A 178 -11.97 -6.09 10.72
C VAL A 178 -11.23 -6.52 9.45
N VAL A 179 -10.56 -7.66 9.49
CA VAL A 179 -9.92 -8.22 8.29
C VAL A 179 -10.96 -9.06 7.54
N VAL A 180 -11.29 -8.61 6.34
CA VAL A 180 -12.33 -9.22 5.49
C VAL A 180 -11.64 -9.89 4.30
N PRO A 181 -11.95 -11.17 3.98
CA PRO A 181 -11.46 -11.79 2.76
C PRO A 181 -11.93 -11.02 1.53
N GLY A 182 -11.03 -10.78 0.54
CA GLY A 182 -11.40 -10.07 -0.68
C GLY A 182 -12.55 -10.72 -1.44
N GLU A 183 -12.63 -12.05 -1.40
CA GLU A 183 -13.73 -12.82 -2.02
C GLU A 183 -15.10 -12.65 -1.32
N ALA A 184 -15.13 -12.14 -0.10
CA ALA A 184 -16.37 -11.95 0.66
C ALA A 184 -17.06 -10.61 0.36
N VAL A 185 -16.44 -9.72 -0.38
CA VAL A 185 -16.97 -8.40 -0.70
C VAL A 185 -17.32 -8.26 -2.18
N VAL A 186 -18.23 -7.34 -2.48
CA VAL A 186 -18.47 -6.90 -3.86
C VAL A 186 -17.62 -5.66 -4.11
N ALA A 187 -16.59 -5.83 -4.92
CA ALA A 187 -15.71 -4.74 -5.33
C ALA A 187 -16.07 -4.25 -6.75
N ARG A 188 -16.09 -2.93 -6.92
CA ARG A 188 -16.25 -2.28 -8.23
C ARG A 188 -15.02 -1.46 -8.52
N GLU A 189 -14.29 -1.83 -9.56
CA GLU A 189 -13.13 -1.08 -10.01
C GLU A 189 -13.53 0.35 -10.40
N LEU A 190 -12.64 1.28 -10.08
CA LEU A 190 -12.74 2.69 -10.49
C LEU A 190 -11.78 2.93 -11.66
N ASP A 191 -12.03 3.99 -12.41
CA ASP A 191 -11.16 4.47 -13.47
C ASP A 191 -10.34 5.67 -12.94
N PRO A 192 -9.15 5.45 -12.36
CA PRO A 192 -8.35 6.49 -11.76
C PRO A 192 -7.58 7.29 -12.83
N ILE A 193 -7.15 8.51 -12.47
CA ILE A 193 -6.27 9.33 -13.32
C ILE A 193 -4.94 8.62 -13.57
N ASP A 194 -4.38 7.97 -12.53
CA ASP A 194 -3.21 7.10 -12.66
C ASP A 194 -3.68 5.67 -12.98
N ALA A 195 -3.66 5.31 -14.25
CA ALA A 195 -4.07 4.01 -14.73
C ALA A 195 -3.08 2.86 -14.38
N THR A 196 -1.95 3.16 -13.76
CA THR A 196 -1.00 2.14 -13.25
C THR A 196 -1.39 1.64 -11.85
N THR A 197 -2.28 2.34 -11.16
CA THR A 197 -2.83 1.96 -9.85
C THR A 197 -4.26 1.45 -10.01
N ARG A 198 -4.63 0.46 -9.21
CA ARG A 198 -5.99 -0.06 -9.18
C ARG A 198 -6.71 0.47 -7.95
N HIS A 199 -7.90 1.01 -8.14
CA HIS A 199 -8.75 1.46 -7.04
C HIS A 199 -10.14 0.83 -7.17
N ALA A 200 -10.78 0.55 -6.05
CA ALA A 200 -12.13 0.03 -6.04
C ALA A 200 -13.01 0.71 -5.00
N THR A 201 -14.30 0.67 -5.27
CA THR A 201 -15.33 0.83 -4.25
C THR A 201 -15.72 -0.55 -3.75
N ILE A 202 -15.76 -0.73 -2.43
CA ILE A 202 -16.11 -1.99 -1.76
C ILE A 202 -17.45 -1.82 -1.07
N ASP A 203 -18.39 -2.69 -1.41
CA ASP A 203 -19.68 -2.77 -0.75
C ASP A 203 -19.60 -3.78 0.40
N LEU A 204 -19.98 -3.33 1.60
CA LEU A 204 -19.97 -4.12 2.84
C LEU A 204 -21.39 -4.49 3.30
N GLU A 205 -22.43 -4.29 2.46
CA GLU A 205 -23.80 -4.55 2.85
C GLU A 205 -23.99 -6.03 3.22
N ASP A 206 -24.32 -6.29 4.51
CA ASP A 206 -24.50 -7.63 5.08
C ASP A 206 -23.31 -8.59 4.94
N VAL A 207 -22.10 -8.06 4.77
CA VAL A 207 -20.87 -8.89 4.73
C VAL A 207 -20.67 -9.56 6.08
N ARG A 208 -20.61 -10.91 6.07
CA ARG A 208 -20.40 -11.73 7.26
C ARG A 208 -19.02 -12.34 7.28
N VAL A 209 -18.34 -12.19 8.43
CA VAL A 209 -17.04 -12.81 8.69
C VAL A 209 -17.03 -13.39 10.09
N ASP A 210 -16.12 -14.31 10.37
CA ASP A 210 -15.92 -14.87 11.70
C ASP A 210 -15.47 -13.78 12.69
N ALA A 211 -15.95 -13.84 13.92
CA ALA A 211 -15.67 -12.83 14.93
C ALA A 211 -14.18 -12.72 15.31
N ASP A 212 -13.39 -13.74 15.06
CA ASP A 212 -11.94 -13.76 15.28
C ASP A 212 -11.14 -12.91 14.25
N ARG A 213 -11.83 -12.42 13.22
CA ARG A 213 -11.28 -11.47 12.25
C ARG A 213 -11.34 -10.00 12.71
N LEU A 214 -12.01 -9.72 13.82
CA LEU A 214 -11.89 -8.44 14.52
C LEU A 214 -10.51 -8.35 15.16
N LEU A 215 -9.71 -7.39 14.75
CA LEU A 215 -8.41 -7.17 15.36
C LEU A 215 -8.59 -6.63 16.78
N ALA A 216 -7.94 -7.25 17.74
CA ALA A 216 -8.28 -7.11 19.16
C ALA A 216 -7.17 -6.43 20.00
N ALA A 217 -6.58 -5.33 19.49
CA ALA A 217 -5.67 -4.52 20.27
C ALA A 217 -6.37 -3.87 21.48
N SER A 218 -5.61 -3.57 22.51
CA SER A 218 -6.11 -2.96 23.76
C SER A 218 -6.58 -1.52 23.57
N ASP A 219 -6.08 -0.82 22.56
CA ASP A 219 -6.47 0.54 22.17
C ASP A 219 -6.63 0.57 20.64
N SER A 220 -7.86 0.31 20.21
CA SER A 220 -8.17 0.20 18.78
C SER A 220 -8.18 1.55 18.06
N ASP A 221 -8.61 2.64 18.73
CA ASP A 221 -8.61 3.98 18.12
C ASP A 221 -7.17 4.44 17.85
N ASP A 222 -6.24 4.31 18.80
CA ASP A 222 -4.82 4.65 18.60
C ASP A 222 -4.19 3.76 17.51
N ALA A 223 -4.53 2.47 17.49
CA ALA A 223 -4.04 1.53 16.48
C ALA A 223 -4.46 1.93 15.06
N VAL A 224 -5.72 2.33 14.86
CA VAL A 224 -6.23 2.83 13.58
C VAL A 224 -5.51 4.13 13.17
N VAL A 225 -5.36 5.07 14.11
CA VAL A 225 -4.64 6.33 13.86
C VAL A 225 -3.21 6.05 13.40
N ARG A 226 -2.49 5.16 14.08
CA ARG A 226 -1.10 4.79 13.70
C ARG A 226 -1.04 4.12 12.34
N ALA A 227 -1.94 3.20 12.04
CA ALA A 227 -2.00 2.55 10.74
C ALA A 227 -2.20 3.56 9.61
N VAL A 228 -3.11 4.51 9.78
CA VAL A 228 -3.37 5.58 8.80
C VAL A 228 -2.18 6.52 8.65
N GLN A 229 -1.50 6.87 9.75
CA GLN A 229 -0.29 7.69 9.71
C GLN A 229 0.83 6.99 8.93
N GLU A 230 1.07 5.71 9.19
CA GLU A 230 2.08 4.93 8.48
C GLU A 230 1.74 4.79 6.99
N ALA A 231 0.49 4.51 6.65
CA ALA A 231 0.03 4.49 5.27
C ALA A 231 0.27 5.84 4.55
N THR A 232 0.02 6.95 5.25
CA THR A 232 0.29 8.30 4.73
C THR A 232 1.78 8.53 4.46
N VAL A 233 2.66 8.06 5.36
CA VAL A 233 4.12 8.13 5.15
C VAL A 233 4.53 7.30 3.94
N GLY A 234 3.94 6.12 3.75
CA GLY A 234 4.19 5.28 2.57
C GLY A 234 3.85 5.98 1.25
N VAL A 235 2.68 6.61 1.19
CA VAL A 235 2.25 7.41 0.02
C VAL A 235 3.20 8.59 -0.22
N ALA A 236 3.62 9.29 0.85
CA ALA A 236 4.55 10.42 0.75
C ALA A 236 5.92 9.98 0.20
N ALA A 237 6.46 8.85 0.66
CA ALA A 237 7.73 8.31 0.18
C ALA A 237 7.66 7.96 -1.31
N SER A 238 6.62 7.26 -1.76
CA SER A 238 6.41 6.95 -3.17
C SER A 238 6.26 8.22 -4.03
N THR A 239 5.49 9.20 -3.53
CA THR A 239 5.32 10.49 -4.22
C THR A 239 6.64 11.24 -4.37
N LEU A 240 7.50 11.21 -3.34
CA LEU A 240 8.84 11.83 -3.40
C LEU A 240 9.67 11.23 -4.53
N GLY A 241 9.72 9.92 -4.65
CA GLY A 241 10.43 9.23 -5.73
C GLY A 241 9.93 9.63 -7.13
N ALA A 242 8.60 9.68 -7.31
CA ALA A 242 7.98 10.13 -8.55
C ALA A 242 8.35 11.59 -8.88
N CYS A 243 8.29 12.50 -7.90
CA CYS A 243 8.66 13.90 -8.07
C CYS A 243 10.13 14.04 -8.47
N GLN A 244 11.02 13.30 -7.84
CA GLN A 244 12.45 13.32 -8.17
C GLN A 244 12.70 12.85 -9.61
N ARG A 245 12.03 11.78 -10.03
CA ARG A 245 12.16 11.28 -11.42
C ARG A 245 11.63 12.29 -12.43
N ILE A 246 10.50 12.92 -12.17
CA ILE A 246 9.96 13.98 -13.03
C ILE A 246 10.95 15.15 -13.14
N LEU A 247 11.58 15.56 -12.04
CA LEU A 247 12.58 16.63 -12.06
C LEU A 247 13.78 16.24 -12.94
N GLU A 248 14.32 15.04 -12.80
CA GLU A 248 15.44 14.54 -13.61
C GLU A 248 15.08 14.53 -15.10
N LEU A 249 13.92 13.97 -15.47
CA LEU A 249 13.45 13.94 -16.85
C LEU A 249 13.32 15.35 -17.45
N ASN A 250 12.83 16.32 -16.66
CA ASN A 250 12.74 17.71 -17.11
C ASN A 250 14.12 18.37 -17.30
N LEU A 251 15.06 18.09 -16.38
CA LEU A 251 16.43 18.61 -16.50
C LEU A 251 17.14 18.04 -17.73
N ASP A 252 17.00 16.74 -17.98
CA ASP A 252 17.58 16.09 -19.13
C ASP A 252 16.97 16.63 -20.42
N HIS A 253 15.65 16.74 -20.49
CA HIS A 253 14.97 17.36 -21.62
C HIS A 253 15.44 18.81 -21.88
N ALA A 254 15.60 19.61 -20.81
CA ALA A 254 16.07 20.99 -20.93
C ALA A 254 17.54 21.09 -21.44
N ARG A 255 18.36 20.08 -21.15
CA ARG A 255 19.76 19.99 -21.63
C ARG A 255 19.86 19.50 -23.05
N GLU A 256 19.01 18.56 -23.46
CA GLU A 256 19.09 17.88 -24.77
C GLU A 256 18.29 18.59 -25.86
N ARG A 257 17.12 19.17 -25.51
CA ARG A 257 16.27 19.84 -26.49
C ARG A 257 16.87 21.15 -26.96
N GLU A 258 17.15 21.25 -28.23
CA GLU A 258 17.66 22.49 -28.85
C GLU A 258 16.54 23.27 -29.53
N GLN A 259 16.56 24.61 -29.33
CA GLN A 259 15.82 25.58 -30.10
C GLN A 259 16.72 26.80 -30.34
N PHE A 260 16.61 27.44 -31.53
CA PHE A 260 17.46 28.56 -31.93
C PHE A 260 18.98 28.28 -31.86
N GLY A 261 19.36 27.00 -31.99
CA GLY A 261 20.76 26.57 -32.04
C GLY A 261 21.43 26.37 -30.68
N VAL A 262 20.67 26.38 -29.60
CA VAL A 262 21.16 26.13 -28.21
C VAL A 262 20.15 25.31 -27.41
N PRO A 263 20.60 24.58 -26.36
CA PRO A 263 19.70 23.88 -25.44
C PRO A 263 18.67 24.83 -24.82
N ILE A 264 17.40 24.37 -24.68
CA ILE A 264 16.34 25.21 -24.15
C ILE A 264 16.58 25.66 -22.69
N GLY A 265 17.32 24.87 -21.91
CA GLY A 265 17.72 25.23 -20.54
C GLY A 265 18.67 26.41 -20.45
N SER A 266 19.24 26.90 -21.57
CA SER A 266 20.05 28.11 -21.58
C SER A 266 19.24 29.42 -21.69
N PHE A 267 17.94 29.32 -21.94
CA PHE A 267 17.03 30.47 -21.96
C PHE A 267 16.47 30.72 -20.57
N GLN A 268 16.90 31.78 -19.92
CA GLN A 268 16.29 32.34 -18.71
C GLN A 268 16.12 33.83 -18.84
#